data_3bf1c8ca13f47fca902b8e5bbf8b1462
#
_entry.id   3bf1c8ca13f47fca902b8e5bbf8b1462
#
_cell.length_a   1.000
_cell.length_b   1.000
_cell.length_c   1.000
_cell.angle_alpha   90.00
_cell.angle_beta   90.00
_cell.angle_gamma   90.00
#
_symmetry.space_group_name_H-M   'P 1'
#
loop_
_entity.id
_entity.type
_entity.pdbx_description
1 polymer ?
#
loop_
_entity_poly.entity_id
_entity_poly.type
_entity_poly.pdbx_seq_one_letter_code
_entity_poly.pdbx_strand_id
1 'polypeptide(L)'
;MPKGYWTIWTTVALDLVGFGIIVPILGRYAERFGASGLTVGFLFASFSLAQLLCAPLLGRLSDRIGRKPVIVISLVGTAVGSFVTGAAGVLWLLFAGRIIDGASGGSLSVAQAAVADLAPEAERPRLIGMLGAAFGVGFVLGPAIGGLSALGGPHVPFYVAGVLASINAIAAVIRLPETHHPGDRAAHRGLVAPASPILRRLAVVSFITVAAFTAFEATFSLFGDRRFGLTEASSAAVFLGVGLVLVVIQGGAYGRLVHRFGTSGCSPSGSACWWLDSASPRLPRSGRC
;
A
#
# COMPACT_ATOMS: atom_id res chain seq x y z
N MET A 1 21.34 7.20 -7.11
CA MET A 1 19.92 7.44 -6.79
C MET A 1 19.44 8.66 -7.57
N PRO A 2 18.35 8.59 -8.35
CA PRO A 2 17.79 9.73 -9.06
C PRO A 2 17.41 10.87 -8.10
N LYS A 3 17.60 12.11 -8.53
CA LYS A 3 17.13 13.28 -7.75
C LYS A 3 15.61 13.21 -7.63
N GLY A 4 15.07 13.35 -6.44
CA GLY A 4 13.62 13.29 -6.18
C GLY A 4 13.09 11.92 -5.71
N TYR A 5 13.83 10.83 -5.86
CA TYR A 5 13.40 9.50 -5.39
C TYR A 5 13.03 9.49 -3.90
N TRP A 6 13.90 10.04 -3.05
CA TRP A 6 13.66 10.09 -1.61
C TRP A 6 12.42 10.89 -1.22
N THR A 7 12.10 11.93 -2.00
CA THR A 7 10.87 12.70 -1.77
C THR A 7 9.63 11.85 -2.06
N ILE A 8 9.63 11.08 -3.17
CA ILE A 8 8.55 10.13 -3.48
C ILE A 8 8.47 9.07 -2.39
N TRP A 9 9.61 8.50 -2.00
CA TRP A 9 9.66 7.45 -0.99
C TRP A 9 9.11 7.93 0.37
N THR A 10 9.53 9.11 0.85
CA THR A 10 9.03 9.65 2.11
C THR A 10 7.56 9.99 2.06
N THR A 11 7.05 10.49 0.92
CA THR A 11 5.62 10.74 0.71
C THR A 11 4.82 9.43 0.84
N VAL A 12 5.26 8.36 0.20
CA VAL A 12 4.60 7.05 0.30
C VAL A 12 4.74 6.46 1.71
N ALA A 13 5.90 6.59 2.34
CA ALA A 13 6.11 6.07 3.70
C ALA A 13 5.16 6.75 4.70
N LEU A 14 5.01 8.08 4.63
CA LEU A 14 4.08 8.82 5.50
C LEU A 14 2.61 8.45 5.23
N ASP A 15 2.23 8.23 3.98
CA ASP A 15 0.88 7.78 3.61
C ASP A 15 0.58 6.40 4.21
N LEU A 16 1.53 5.46 4.11
CA LEU A 16 1.41 4.12 4.69
C LEU A 16 1.46 4.12 6.22
N VAL A 17 2.15 5.07 6.85
CA VAL A 17 2.06 5.29 8.32
C VAL A 17 0.63 5.69 8.70
N GLY A 18 0.02 6.62 7.96
CA GLY A 18 -1.38 7.02 8.14
C GLY A 18 -2.35 5.83 8.05
N PHE A 19 -2.18 4.99 7.02
CA PHE A 19 -2.92 3.75 6.87
C PHE A 19 -2.71 2.80 8.06
N GLY A 20 -1.46 2.58 8.47
CA GLY A 20 -1.11 1.73 9.60
C GLY A 20 -1.64 2.22 10.96
N ILE A 21 -1.90 3.52 11.14
CA ILE A 21 -2.58 4.08 12.32
C ILE A 21 -4.03 3.59 12.37
N ILE A 22 -4.74 3.63 11.25
CA ILE A 22 -6.19 3.41 11.16
C ILE A 22 -6.55 1.93 11.27
N VAL A 23 -5.85 1.07 10.55
CA VAL A 23 -6.24 -0.33 10.33
C VAL A 23 -6.45 -1.13 11.63
N PRO A 24 -5.52 -1.15 12.60
CA PRO A 24 -5.69 -1.94 13.82
C PRO A 24 -6.84 -1.47 14.71
N ILE A 25 -7.23 -0.22 14.59
CA ILE A 25 -8.19 0.44 15.51
C ILE A 25 -9.61 0.45 14.91
N LEU A 26 -9.71 0.46 13.58
CA LEU A 26 -10.97 0.66 12.86
C LEU A 26 -12.06 -0.34 13.25
N GLY A 27 -11.71 -1.62 13.42
CA GLY A 27 -12.67 -2.65 13.77
C GLY A 27 -13.34 -2.39 15.12
N ARG A 28 -12.54 -2.14 16.16
CA ARG A 28 -13.04 -1.82 17.51
C ARG A 28 -13.77 -0.49 17.54
N TYR A 29 -13.33 0.47 16.76
CA TYR A 29 -14.02 1.75 16.66
C TYR A 29 -15.41 1.59 16.05
N ALA A 30 -15.57 0.74 15.03
CA ALA A 30 -16.84 0.44 14.40
C ALA A 30 -17.81 -0.31 15.35
N GLU A 31 -17.30 -1.21 16.21
CA GLU A 31 -18.11 -1.93 17.20
C GLU A 31 -18.82 -0.98 18.18
N ARG A 32 -18.26 0.21 18.48
CA ARG A 32 -18.91 1.23 19.31
C ARG A 32 -20.21 1.79 18.71
N PHE A 33 -20.37 1.67 17.39
CA PHE A 33 -21.58 2.03 16.66
C PHE A 33 -22.48 0.82 16.38
N GLY A 34 -22.28 -0.29 17.08
CA GLY A 34 -23.08 -1.51 16.94
C GLY A 34 -22.71 -2.35 15.71
N ALA A 35 -21.52 -2.14 15.12
CA ALA A 35 -21.08 -2.94 13.98
C ALA A 35 -20.83 -4.40 14.40
N SER A 36 -21.43 -5.34 13.67
CA SER A 36 -21.08 -6.77 13.77
C SER A 36 -19.74 -7.04 13.07
N GLY A 37 -19.13 -8.20 13.32
CA GLY A 37 -17.91 -8.59 12.60
C GLY A 37 -18.07 -8.60 11.07
N LEU A 38 -19.28 -8.95 10.56
CA LEU A 38 -19.61 -8.87 9.15
C LEU A 38 -19.60 -7.41 8.66
N THR A 39 -20.17 -6.49 9.44
CA THR A 39 -20.20 -5.06 9.12
C THR A 39 -18.79 -4.46 9.09
N VAL A 40 -17.93 -4.88 10.02
CA VAL A 40 -16.50 -4.51 9.99
C VAL A 40 -15.83 -5.02 8.71
N GLY A 41 -16.10 -6.27 8.32
CA GLY A 41 -15.62 -6.80 7.03
C GLY A 41 -16.07 -5.96 5.83
N PHE A 42 -17.33 -5.54 5.79
CA PHE A 42 -17.83 -4.64 4.74
C PHE A 42 -17.20 -3.24 4.78
N LEU A 43 -16.83 -2.76 5.96
CA LEU A 43 -16.13 -1.48 6.10
C LEU A 43 -14.73 -1.53 5.45
N PHE A 44 -13.98 -2.60 5.67
CA PHE A 44 -12.70 -2.82 4.96
C PHE A 44 -12.91 -3.06 3.45
N ALA A 45 -13.92 -3.84 3.10
CA ALA A 45 -14.24 -4.11 1.70
C ALA A 45 -14.65 -2.84 0.94
N SER A 46 -15.37 -1.91 1.57
CA SER A 46 -15.78 -0.64 0.95
C SER A 46 -14.59 0.23 0.55
N PHE A 47 -13.57 0.32 1.40
CA PHE A 47 -12.29 0.97 1.08
C PHE A 47 -11.61 0.31 -0.12
N SER A 48 -11.43 -1.02 -0.05
CA SER A 48 -10.73 -1.79 -1.09
C SER A 48 -11.47 -1.73 -2.43
N LEU A 49 -12.80 -1.76 -2.41
CA LEU A 49 -13.62 -1.65 -3.61
C LEU A 49 -13.52 -0.25 -4.24
N ALA A 50 -13.61 0.79 -3.42
CA ALA A 50 -13.44 2.16 -3.88
C ALA A 50 -12.04 2.36 -4.50
N GLN A 51 -11.00 1.84 -3.84
CA GLN A 51 -9.63 1.89 -4.36
C GLN A 51 -9.48 1.13 -5.68
N LEU A 52 -10.04 -0.08 -5.78
CA LEU A 52 -9.99 -0.88 -7.00
C LEU A 52 -10.63 -0.16 -8.19
N LEU A 53 -11.75 0.51 -7.96
CA LEU A 53 -12.47 1.24 -9.02
C LEU A 53 -11.79 2.55 -9.40
N CYS A 54 -11.25 3.28 -8.41
CA CYS A 54 -10.67 4.60 -8.61
C CYS A 54 -9.19 4.57 -9.00
N ALA A 55 -8.40 3.58 -8.58
CA ALA A 55 -6.97 3.52 -8.89
C ALA A 55 -6.64 3.55 -10.40
N PRO A 56 -7.35 2.84 -11.29
CA PRO A 56 -7.13 2.96 -12.73
C PRO A 56 -7.49 4.34 -13.29
N LEU A 57 -8.48 5.01 -12.70
CA LEU A 57 -8.90 6.35 -13.11
C LEU A 57 -7.83 7.37 -12.70
N LEU A 58 -7.33 7.29 -11.46
CA LEU A 58 -6.24 8.12 -10.96
C LEU A 58 -4.95 7.87 -11.74
N GLY A 59 -4.65 6.62 -12.11
CA GLY A 59 -3.53 6.29 -12.98
C GLY A 59 -3.63 6.99 -14.33
N ARG A 60 -4.77 6.88 -15.02
CA ARG A 60 -5.01 7.58 -16.29
C ARG A 60 -4.99 9.11 -16.16
N LEU A 61 -5.51 9.61 -15.05
CA LEU A 61 -5.48 11.04 -14.76
C LEU A 61 -4.02 11.49 -14.60
N SER A 62 -3.19 10.72 -13.90
CA SER A 62 -1.78 11.05 -13.69
C SER A 62 -0.95 11.03 -14.98
N ASP A 63 -1.36 10.21 -15.97
CA ASP A 63 -0.76 10.23 -17.31
C ASP A 63 -1.16 11.49 -18.12
N ARG A 64 -2.25 12.16 -17.74
CA ARG A 64 -2.75 13.36 -18.45
C ARG A 64 -2.29 14.66 -17.83
N ILE A 65 -2.37 14.79 -16.51
CA ILE A 65 -2.11 16.06 -15.79
C ILE A 65 -0.78 16.05 -15.03
N GLY A 66 -0.05 14.91 -15.03
CA GLY A 66 1.19 14.73 -14.29
C GLY A 66 1.05 13.89 -13.03
N ARG A 67 2.17 13.36 -12.54
CA ARG A 67 2.21 12.48 -11.35
C ARG A 67 1.96 13.26 -10.07
N LYS A 68 2.63 14.40 -9.92
CA LYS A 68 2.56 15.22 -8.70
C LYS A 68 1.14 15.68 -8.36
N PRO A 69 0.34 16.28 -9.27
CA PRO A 69 -1.02 16.71 -8.95
C PRO A 69 -1.90 15.57 -8.43
N VAL A 70 -1.78 14.39 -9.03
CA VAL A 70 -2.62 13.23 -8.65
C VAL A 70 -2.18 12.66 -7.31
N ILE A 71 -0.89 12.59 -6.99
CA ILE A 71 -0.42 12.21 -5.66
C ILE A 71 -0.95 13.18 -4.61
N VAL A 72 -0.90 14.49 -4.88
CA VAL A 72 -1.43 15.51 -3.94
C VAL A 72 -2.94 15.36 -3.75
N ILE A 73 -3.71 15.19 -4.83
CA ILE A 73 -5.16 14.95 -4.75
C ILE A 73 -5.45 13.68 -3.91
N SER A 74 -4.70 12.61 -4.12
CA SER A 74 -4.84 11.38 -3.34
C SER A 74 -4.59 11.64 -1.84
N LEU A 75 -3.51 12.32 -1.48
CA LEU A 75 -3.19 12.63 -0.09
C LEU A 75 -4.23 13.55 0.57
N VAL A 76 -4.75 14.54 -0.16
CA VAL A 76 -5.86 15.39 0.33
C VAL A 76 -7.12 14.57 0.57
N GLY A 77 -7.46 13.65 -0.32
CA GLY A 77 -8.59 12.76 -0.16
C GLY A 77 -8.43 11.81 1.03
N THR A 78 -7.23 11.25 1.25
CA THR A 78 -6.91 10.46 2.45
C THR A 78 -7.06 11.30 3.72
N ALA A 79 -6.59 12.56 3.72
CA ALA A 79 -6.79 13.46 4.86
C ALA A 79 -8.28 13.69 5.15
N VAL A 80 -9.07 14.02 4.13
CA VAL A 80 -10.53 14.22 4.27
C VAL A 80 -11.21 12.96 4.76
N GLY A 81 -10.92 11.79 4.17
CA GLY A 81 -11.48 10.50 4.60
C GLY A 81 -11.16 10.18 6.06
N SER A 82 -9.93 10.47 6.50
CA SER A 82 -9.50 10.28 7.90
C SER A 82 -10.24 11.21 8.85
N PHE A 83 -10.40 12.51 8.51
CA PHE A 83 -11.16 13.45 9.33
C PHE A 83 -12.65 13.09 9.39
N VAL A 84 -13.26 12.67 8.28
CA VAL A 84 -14.65 12.19 8.24
C VAL A 84 -14.82 10.95 9.12
N THR A 85 -13.88 10.00 9.06
CA THR A 85 -13.88 8.82 9.92
C THR A 85 -13.73 9.19 11.40
N GLY A 86 -12.84 10.13 11.74
CA GLY A 86 -12.64 10.62 13.10
C GLY A 86 -13.84 11.39 13.66
N ALA A 87 -14.54 12.15 12.82
CA ALA A 87 -15.74 12.89 13.19
C ALA A 87 -17.02 12.01 13.20
N ALA A 88 -16.89 10.70 12.91
CA ALA A 88 -18.05 9.84 12.81
C ALA A 88 -18.79 9.68 14.17
N GLY A 89 -20.07 10.03 14.18
CA GLY A 89 -20.99 9.75 15.28
C GLY A 89 -21.96 8.60 14.96
N VAL A 90 -21.93 8.10 13.72
CA VAL A 90 -22.81 7.03 13.22
C VAL A 90 -22.06 6.15 12.21
N LEU A 91 -22.53 4.91 12.10
CA LEU A 91 -21.85 3.89 11.29
C LEU A 91 -21.71 4.26 9.80
N TRP A 92 -22.75 4.87 9.20
CA TRP A 92 -22.70 5.24 7.79
C TRP A 92 -21.60 6.28 7.47
N LEU A 93 -21.26 7.14 8.44
CA LEU A 93 -20.20 8.13 8.27
C LEU A 93 -18.81 7.47 8.27
N LEU A 94 -18.64 6.34 8.99
CA LEU A 94 -17.44 5.50 8.86
C LEU A 94 -17.31 4.95 7.45
N PHE A 95 -18.39 4.44 6.87
CA PHE A 95 -18.38 3.98 5.48
C PHE A 95 -18.04 5.10 4.50
N ALA A 96 -18.63 6.29 4.69
CA ALA A 96 -18.34 7.45 3.86
C ALA A 96 -16.84 7.82 3.92
N GLY A 97 -16.27 7.91 5.11
CA GLY A 97 -14.85 8.20 5.31
C GLY A 97 -13.95 7.14 4.65
N ARG A 98 -14.28 5.86 4.78
CA ARG A 98 -13.53 4.76 4.15
C ARG A 98 -13.65 4.74 2.63
N ILE A 99 -14.81 5.07 2.08
CA ILE A 99 -15.02 5.18 0.63
C ILE A 99 -14.22 6.37 0.06
N ILE A 100 -14.23 7.52 0.73
CA ILE A 100 -13.46 8.71 0.32
C ILE A 100 -11.97 8.37 0.33
N ASP A 101 -11.46 7.79 1.41
CA ASP A 101 -10.07 7.39 1.56
C ASP A 101 -9.67 6.35 0.50
N GLY A 102 -10.47 5.31 0.31
CA GLY A 102 -10.26 4.29 -0.73
C GLY A 102 -10.29 4.87 -2.15
N ALA A 103 -11.25 5.72 -2.46
CA ALA A 103 -11.33 6.39 -3.76
C ALA A 103 -10.10 7.26 -4.06
N SER A 104 -9.46 7.77 -3.00
CA SER A 104 -8.23 8.55 -3.07
C SER A 104 -6.95 7.69 -3.02
N GLY A 105 -7.06 6.38 -2.78
CA GLY A 105 -5.95 5.45 -2.56
C GLY A 105 -5.10 5.13 -3.79
N GLY A 106 -4.89 6.09 -4.68
CA GLY A 106 -4.04 5.97 -5.87
C GLY A 106 -2.58 6.41 -5.68
N SER A 107 -2.23 6.96 -4.52
CA SER A 107 -0.91 7.53 -4.25
C SER A 107 0.24 6.55 -4.51
N LEU A 108 0.12 5.32 -4.05
CA LEU A 108 1.16 4.29 -4.21
C LEU A 108 1.35 3.89 -5.68
N SER A 109 0.27 3.63 -6.43
CA SER A 109 0.35 3.23 -7.83
C SER A 109 0.93 4.33 -8.71
N VAL A 110 0.54 5.59 -8.46
CA VAL A 110 1.08 6.75 -9.15
C VAL A 110 2.53 7.01 -8.75
N ALA A 111 2.90 6.79 -7.47
CA ALA A 111 4.29 6.89 -7.01
C ALA A 111 5.19 5.81 -7.65
N GLN A 112 4.70 4.58 -7.83
CA GLN A 112 5.42 3.53 -8.57
C GLN A 112 5.67 3.94 -10.02
N ALA A 113 4.66 4.54 -10.68
CA ALA A 113 4.80 5.07 -12.02
C ALA A 113 5.81 6.25 -12.04
N ALA A 114 5.75 7.17 -11.07
CA ALA A 114 6.72 8.27 -10.96
C ALA A 114 8.16 7.78 -10.77
N VAL A 115 8.36 6.72 -9.96
CA VAL A 115 9.67 6.07 -9.82
C VAL A 115 10.12 5.42 -11.13
N ALA A 116 9.20 4.78 -11.86
CA ALA A 116 9.52 4.19 -13.16
C ALA A 116 9.89 5.25 -14.22
N ASP A 117 9.27 6.43 -14.15
CA ASP A 117 9.59 7.57 -15.02
C ASP A 117 10.99 8.16 -14.70
N LEU A 118 11.39 8.18 -13.42
CA LEU A 118 12.69 8.71 -12.98
C LEU A 118 13.86 7.75 -13.13
N ALA A 119 13.60 6.45 -13.05
CA ALA A 119 14.64 5.45 -12.93
C ALA A 119 15.10 4.92 -14.29
N PRO A 120 16.44 4.78 -14.53
CA PRO A 120 16.97 3.97 -15.61
C PRO A 120 16.40 2.54 -15.56
N GLU A 121 16.17 1.91 -16.72
CA GLU A 121 15.55 0.57 -16.80
C GLU A 121 16.21 -0.47 -15.89
N ALA A 122 17.54 -0.46 -15.83
CA ALA A 122 18.30 -1.39 -15.00
C ALA A 122 18.09 -1.20 -13.49
N GLU A 123 17.74 0.00 -13.03
CA GLU A 123 17.56 0.31 -11.61
C GLU A 123 16.08 0.26 -11.17
N ARG A 124 15.13 0.27 -12.10
CA ARG A 124 13.68 0.28 -11.81
C ARG A 124 13.26 -0.81 -10.83
N PRO A 125 13.63 -2.11 -11.01
CA PRO A 125 13.20 -3.15 -10.09
C PRO A 125 13.70 -2.91 -8.66
N ARG A 126 14.92 -2.42 -8.51
CA ARG A 126 15.52 -2.11 -7.20
C ARG A 126 14.79 -0.95 -6.52
N LEU A 127 14.53 0.13 -7.24
CA LEU A 127 13.90 1.33 -6.67
C LEU A 127 12.43 1.10 -6.33
N ILE A 128 11.69 0.34 -7.16
CA ILE A 128 10.32 -0.09 -6.85
C ILE A 128 10.32 -1.04 -5.64
N GLY A 129 11.27 -1.96 -5.56
CA GLY A 129 11.43 -2.84 -4.41
C GLY A 129 11.70 -2.07 -3.10
N MET A 130 12.56 -1.04 -3.17
CA MET A 130 12.80 -0.14 -2.03
C MET A 130 11.56 0.68 -1.65
N LEU A 131 10.69 1.03 -2.61
CA LEU A 131 9.41 1.66 -2.30
C LEU A 131 8.52 0.72 -1.50
N GLY A 132 8.60 -0.60 -1.76
CA GLY A 132 7.96 -1.61 -0.93
C GLY A 132 8.40 -1.61 0.53
N ALA A 133 9.65 -1.22 0.85
CA ALA A 133 10.11 -1.10 2.24
C ALA A 133 9.36 0.00 3.03
N ALA A 134 8.72 0.97 2.35
CA ALA A 134 7.84 1.94 2.98
C ALA A 134 6.65 1.28 3.68
N PHE A 135 6.15 0.13 3.19
CA PHE A 135 5.14 -0.66 3.90
C PHE A 135 5.64 -1.11 5.28
N GLY A 136 6.88 -1.61 5.36
CA GLY A 136 7.47 -1.98 6.64
C GLY A 136 7.50 -0.82 7.63
N VAL A 137 7.86 0.39 7.16
CA VAL A 137 7.84 1.61 7.98
C VAL A 137 6.42 1.92 8.45
N GLY A 138 5.43 1.84 7.55
CA GLY A 138 4.01 2.03 7.87
C GLY A 138 3.52 1.04 8.94
N PHE A 139 3.85 -0.23 8.80
CA PHE A 139 3.48 -1.29 9.75
C PHE A 139 4.22 -1.22 11.09
N VAL A 140 5.38 -0.57 11.15
CA VAL A 140 6.11 -0.33 12.41
C VAL A 140 5.59 0.91 13.12
N LEU A 141 5.59 2.05 12.42
CA LEU A 141 5.25 3.34 13.02
C LEU A 141 3.75 3.57 13.15
N GLY A 142 2.95 3.05 12.21
CA GLY A 142 1.50 3.23 12.21
C GLY A 142 0.85 2.74 13.49
N PRO A 143 0.92 1.45 13.83
CA PRO A 143 0.33 0.92 15.05
C PRO A 143 0.89 1.55 16.33
N ALA A 144 2.19 1.89 16.35
CA ALA A 144 2.80 2.56 17.50
C ALA A 144 2.19 3.95 17.73
N ILE A 145 2.08 4.77 16.69
CA ILE A 145 1.45 6.09 16.75
C ILE A 145 -0.05 5.95 17.00
N GLY A 146 -0.71 4.98 16.36
CA GLY A 146 -2.13 4.69 16.54
C GLY A 146 -2.47 4.32 17.98
N GLY A 147 -1.72 3.37 18.57
CA GLY A 147 -1.89 2.95 19.95
C GLY A 147 -1.64 4.07 20.95
N LEU A 148 -0.60 4.88 20.77
CA LEU A 148 -0.32 6.05 21.61
C LEU A 148 -1.41 7.12 21.50
N SER A 149 -1.87 7.41 20.29
CA SER A 149 -2.92 8.41 20.07
C SER A 149 -4.28 7.97 20.59
N ALA A 150 -4.56 6.66 20.64
CA ALA A 150 -5.77 6.10 21.21
C ALA A 150 -5.92 6.35 22.72
N LEU A 151 -4.83 6.65 23.43
CA LEU A 151 -4.87 7.08 24.84
C LEU A 151 -5.63 8.41 25.02
N GLY A 152 -5.64 9.27 24.00
CA GLY A 152 -6.42 10.51 23.99
C GLY A 152 -7.90 10.33 23.66
N GLY A 153 -8.32 9.11 23.31
CA GLY A 153 -9.69 8.77 22.95
C GLY A 153 -9.81 8.06 21.60
N PRO A 154 -10.95 7.41 21.34
CA PRO A 154 -11.13 6.54 20.17
C PRO A 154 -11.14 7.26 18.82
N HIS A 155 -11.41 8.56 18.81
CA HIS A 155 -11.41 9.40 17.61
C HIS A 155 -10.02 9.93 17.26
N VAL A 156 -9.14 10.06 18.27
CA VAL A 156 -7.84 10.74 18.14
C VAL A 156 -6.93 10.11 17.08
N PRO A 157 -6.82 8.79 16.95
CA PRO A 157 -5.98 8.16 15.91
C PRO A 157 -6.36 8.61 14.49
N PHE A 158 -7.65 8.75 14.21
CA PHE A 158 -8.13 9.18 12.89
C PHE A 158 -7.79 10.64 12.61
N TYR A 159 -7.89 11.51 13.63
CA TYR A 159 -7.45 12.91 13.50
C TYR A 159 -5.94 13.00 13.32
N VAL A 160 -5.15 12.20 14.04
CA VAL A 160 -3.70 12.13 13.88
C VAL A 160 -3.33 11.69 12.46
N ALA A 161 -3.99 10.65 11.92
CA ALA A 161 -3.81 10.22 10.54
C ALA A 161 -4.19 11.32 9.54
N GLY A 162 -5.31 12.02 9.76
CA GLY A 162 -5.74 13.13 8.91
C GLY A 162 -4.76 14.31 8.92
N VAL A 163 -4.23 14.67 10.09
CA VAL A 163 -3.19 15.70 10.22
C VAL A 163 -1.90 15.27 9.51
N LEU A 164 -1.46 14.03 9.71
CA LEU A 164 -0.28 13.48 9.07
C LEU A 164 -0.41 13.49 7.53
N ALA A 165 -1.57 13.06 7.01
CA ALA A 165 -1.87 13.11 5.58
C ALA A 165 -1.91 14.55 5.04
N SER A 166 -2.45 15.50 5.81
CA SER A 166 -2.45 16.92 5.44
C SER A 166 -1.04 17.49 5.36
N ILE A 167 -0.20 17.21 6.36
CA ILE A 167 1.21 17.63 6.36
C ILE A 167 1.95 16.99 5.17
N ASN A 168 1.70 15.71 4.90
CA ASN A 168 2.27 15.02 3.76
C ASN A 168 1.82 15.63 2.42
N ALA A 169 0.55 15.99 2.29
CA ALA A 169 0.02 16.67 1.09
C ALA A 169 0.72 18.03 0.88
N ILE A 170 0.87 18.83 1.93
CA ILE A 170 1.58 20.13 1.87
C ILE A 170 3.05 19.90 1.50
N ALA A 171 3.72 18.93 2.13
CA ALA A 171 5.10 18.58 1.80
C ALA A 171 5.24 18.11 0.35
N ALA A 172 4.29 17.33 -0.16
CA ALA A 172 4.25 16.89 -1.55
C ALA A 172 4.08 18.06 -2.52
N VAL A 173 3.21 19.03 -2.21
CA VAL A 173 3.08 20.26 -3.03
C VAL A 173 4.40 21.00 -3.14
N ILE A 174 5.16 21.12 -2.04
CA ILE A 174 6.39 21.91 -2.00
C ILE A 174 7.59 21.15 -2.58
N ARG A 175 7.75 19.87 -2.22
CA ARG A 175 8.99 19.12 -2.44
C ARG A 175 8.92 18.08 -3.54
N LEU A 176 7.72 17.58 -3.91
CA LEU A 176 7.60 16.52 -4.90
C LEU A 176 7.93 17.07 -6.30
N PRO A 177 8.89 16.50 -7.02
CA PRO A 177 9.15 16.90 -8.40
C PRO A 177 8.04 16.36 -9.30
N GLU A 178 7.71 17.08 -10.37
CA GLU A 178 6.95 16.52 -11.46
C GLU A 178 7.87 15.60 -12.29
N THR A 179 7.42 14.39 -12.52
CA THR A 179 8.22 13.36 -13.20
C THR A 179 7.71 13.02 -14.59
N HIS A 180 6.49 13.45 -14.89
CA HIS A 180 5.83 13.21 -16.17
C HIS A 180 5.43 14.52 -16.85
N HIS A 181 5.90 14.71 -18.06
CA HIS A 181 5.53 15.90 -18.86
C HIS A 181 4.48 15.49 -19.89
N PRO A 182 3.36 16.23 -20.04
CA PRO A 182 2.26 15.88 -20.95
C PRO A 182 2.63 15.71 -22.43
N GLY A 183 3.86 16.02 -22.81
CA GLY A 183 4.41 15.83 -24.18
C GLY A 183 5.02 14.46 -24.46
N ASP A 184 5.35 13.67 -23.44
CA ASP A 184 6.02 12.37 -23.58
C ASP A 184 5.07 11.21 -23.99
N ARG A 185 3.98 11.55 -24.66
CA ARG A 185 2.90 10.62 -25.05
C ARG A 185 3.33 9.49 -26.00
N ALA A 186 4.56 9.48 -26.48
CA ALA A 186 5.00 8.53 -27.49
C ALA A 186 5.33 7.12 -26.97
N ALA A 187 5.68 6.97 -25.69
CA ALA A 187 6.22 5.72 -25.17
C ALA A 187 5.17 4.74 -24.60
N HIS A 188 3.95 5.20 -24.27
CA HIS A 188 2.96 4.36 -23.57
C HIS A 188 1.67 4.07 -24.35
N ARG A 189 1.67 4.29 -25.66
CA ARG A 189 0.58 3.87 -26.56
C ARG A 189 0.64 2.38 -26.90
N GLY A 190 0.58 1.54 -25.94
CA GLY A 190 0.56 0.16 -26.33
C GLY A 190 0.76 -0.83 -25.22
N LEU A 191 -0.17 -0.92 -24.32
CA LEU A 191 -0.24 -2.14 -23.53
C LEU A 191 -1.63 -2.30 -22.90
N VAL A 192 -2.64 -2.27 -23.76
CA VAL A 192 -3.70 -3.28 -23.63
C VAL A 192 -3.30 -4.41 -24.61
N ALA A 193 -2.09 -4.92 -24.46
CA ALA A 193 -1.79 -6.25 -24.97
C ALA A 193 -2.67 -7.22 -24.19
N PRO A 194 -3.33 -8.19 -24.81
CA PRO A 194 -4.06 -9.22 -24.09
C PRO A 194 -3.10 -9.80 -23.06
N ALA A 195 -3.48 -9.74 -21.78
CA ALA A 195 -2.59 -10.12 -20.69
C ALA A 195 -2.09 -11.54 -20.97
N SER A 196 -0.78 -11.70 -21.10
CA SER A 196 -0.20 -13.03 -21.35
C SER A 196 -0.70 -14.00 -20.28
N PRO A 197 -0.86 -15.29 -20.55
CA PRO A 197 -1.30 -16.27 -19.55
C PRO A 197 -0.47 -16.20 -18.26
N ILE A 198 0.82 -15.87 -18.37
CA ILE A 198 1.74 -15.68 -17.26
C ILE A 198 1.32 -14.45 -16.43
N LEU A 199 1.05 -13.31 -17.07
CA LEU A 199 0.64 -12.09 -16.39
C LEU A 199 -0.70 -12.29 -15.64
N ARG A 200 -1.66 -13.01 -16.27
CA ARG A 200 -2.92 -13.36 -15.62
C ARG A 200 -2.72 -14.26 -14.39
N ARG A 201 -1.85 -15.29 -14.49
CA ARG A 201 -1.50 -16.15 -13.35
C ARG A 201 -0.86 -15.35 -12.22
N LEU A 202 0.10 -14.48 -12.52
CA LEU A 202 0.73 -13.60 -11.53
C LEU A 202 -0.27 -12.67 -10.86
N ALA A 203 -1.21 -12.10 -11.63
CA ALA A 203 -2.27 -11.26 -11.08
C ALA A 203 -3.17 -12.03 -10.11
N VAL A 204 -3.55 -13.27 -10.45
CA VAL A 204 -4.37 -14.13 -9.56
C VAL A 204 -3.60 -14.48 -8.28
N VAL A 205 -2.33 -14.87 -8.39
CA VAL A 205 -1.50 -15.17 -7.20
C VAL A 205 -1.36 -13.94 -6.32
N SER A 206 -1.07 -12.76 -6.90
CA SER A 206 -0.98 -11.50 -6.16
C SER A 206 -2.30 -11.16 -5.49
N PHE A 207 -3.42 -11.33 -6.19
CA PHE A 207 -4.75 -11.11 -5.63
C PHE A 207 -5.01 -12.01 -4.41
N ILE A 208 -4.75 -13.32 -4.53
CA ILE A 208 -4.96 -14.28 -3.42
C ILE A 208 -4.06 -13.91 -2.22
N THR A 209 -2.79 -13.56 -2.47
CA THR A 209 -1.84 -13.21 -1.41
C THR A 209 -2.27 -11.93 -0.68
N VAL A 210 -2.65 -10.89 -1.42
CA VAL A 210 -3.13 -9.63 -0.83
C VAL A 210 -4.45 -9.83 -0.11
N ALA A 211 -5.39 -10.60 -0.68
CA ALA A 211 -6.67 -10.90 -0.05
C ALA A 211 -6.49 -11.65 1.28
N ALA A 212 -5.61 -12.66 1.32
CA ALA A 212 -5.29 -13.39 2.55
C ALA A 212 -4.67 -12.49 3.61
N PHE A 213 -3.73 -11.61 3.21
CA PHE A 213 -3.11 -10.66 4.11
C PHE A 213 -4.11 -9.64 4.66
N THR A 214 -4.96 -9.06 3.81
CA THR A 214 -6.00 -8.11 4.22
C THR A 214 -7.05 -8.78 5.12
N ALA A 215 -7.42 -10.04 4.85
CA ALA A 215 -8.31 -10.80 5.71
C ALA A 215 -7.69 -11.01 7.11
N PHE A 216 -6.41 -11.38 7.18
CA PHE A 216 -5.67 -11.45 8.44
C PHE A 216 -5.68 -10.10 9.16
N GLU A 217 -5.33 -9.03 8.47
CA GLU A 217 -5.26 -7.67 9.02
C GLU A 217 -6.61 -7.21 9.60
N ALA A 218 -7.70 -7.42 8.86
CA ALA A 218 -9.05 -7.03 9.28
C ALA A 218 -9.59 -7.84 10.47
N THR A 219 -9.22 -9.12 10.58
CA THR A 219 -9.77 -10.03 11.59
C THR A 219 -8.90 -10.17 12.82
N PHE A 220 -7.58 -9.94 12.69
CA PHE A 220 -6.61 -10.21 13.76
C PHE A 220 -6.93 -9.47 15.06
N SER A 221 -7.26 -8.19 14.98
CA SER A 221 -7.56 -7.37 16.17
C SER A 221 -8.79 -7.90 16.93
N LEU A 222 -9.87 -8.24 16.22
CA LEU A 222 -11.10 -8.78 16.80
C LEU A 222 -10.91 -10.20 17.34
N PHE A 223 -10.20 -11.06 16.59
CA PHE A 223 -9.89 -12.41 17.00
C PHE A 223 -8.97 -12.42 18.22
N GLY A 224 -7.94 -11.58 18.22
CA GLY A 224 -6.98 -11.45 19.32
C GLY A 224 -7.65 -11.03 20.61
N ASP A 225 -8.58 -10.07 20.55
CA ASP A 225 -9.37 -9.64 21.69
C ASP A 225 -10.25 -10.77 22.25
N ARG A 226 -11.08 -11.38 21.38
CA ARG A 226 -12.04 -12.41 21.80
C ARG A 226 -11.39 -13.71 22.28
N ARG A 227 -10.25 -14.10 21.73
CA ARG A 227 -9.61 -15.39 22.02
C ARG A 227 -8.52 -15.31 23.08
N PHE A 228 -7.76 -14.21 23.10
CA PHE A 228 -6.57 -14.03 23.92
C PHE A 228 -6.65 -12.83 24.85
N GLY A 229 -7.73 -12.04 24.81
CA GLY A 229 -7.86 -10.82 25.60
C GLY A 229 -6.81 -9.75 25.23
N LEU A 230 -6.34 -9.75 23.98
CA LEU A 230 -5.33 -8.79 23.54
C LEU A 230 -5.91 -7.37 23.61
N THR A 231 -5.18 -6.48 24.26
CA THR A 231 -5.48 -5.06 24.27
C THR A 231 -5.09 -4.41 22.93
N GLU A 232 -5.48 -3.16 22.71
CA GLU A 232 -5.05 -2.38 21.53
C GLU A 232 -3.52 -2.29 21.46
N ALA A 233 -2.86 -2.10 22.60
CA ALA A 233 -1.40 -2.02 22.69
C ALA A 233 -0.71 -3.36 22.34
N SER A 234 -1.24 -4.50 22.80
CA SER A 234 -0.66 -5.81 22.47
C SER A 234 -0.91 -6.21 21.01
N SER A 235 -2.07 -5.85 20.45
CA SER A 235 -2.34 -6.02 19.02
C SER A 235 -1.38 -5.16 18.18
N ALA A 236 -1.15 -3.90 18.58
CA ALA A 236 -0.18 -3.02 17.94
C ALA A 236 1.26 -3.59 18.01
N ALA A 237 1.64 -4.22 19.14
CA ALA A 237 2.96 -4.86 19.28
C ALA A 237 3.17 -6.03 18.31
N VAL A 238 2.12 -6.82 18.01
CA VAL A 238 2.20 -7.87 17.00
C VAL A 238 2.41 -7.28 15.60
N PHE A 239 1.66 -6.25 15.23
CA PHE A 239 1.86 -5.56 13.94
C PHE A 239 3.24 -4.90 13.85
N LEU A 240 3.75 -4.35 14.94
CA LEU A 240 5.13 -3.87 15.04
C LEU A 240 6.13 -4.99 14.72
N GLY A 241 5.95 -6.18 15.31
CA GLY A 241 6.78 -7.35 15.04
C GLY A 241 6.74 -7.76 13.57
N VAL A 242 5.55 -7.82 12.97
CA VAL A 242 5.36 -8.10 11.53
C VAL A 242 6.08 -7.05 10.69
N GLY A 243 5.93 -5.76 11.02
CA GLY A 243 6.59 -4.66 10.33
C GLY A 243 8.11 -4.76 10.39
N LEU A 244 8.69 -5.08 11.54
CA LEU A 244 10.13 -5.28 11.70
C LEU A 244 10.64 -6.43 10.81
N VAL A 245 9.93 -7.55 10.77
CA VAL A 245 10.25 -8.69 9.88
C VAL A 245 10.22 -8.25 8.42
N LEU A 246 9.19 -7.49 8.01
CA LEU A 246 9.08 -6.96 6.65
C LEU A 246 10.25 -6.03 6.31
N VAL A 247 10.63 -5.13 7.21
CA VAL A 247 11.78 -4.22 7.00
C VAL A 247 13.08 -5.02 6.83
N VAL A 248 13.32 -6.03 7.67
CA VAL A 248 14.52 -6.87 7.59
C VAL A 248 14.56 -7.66 6.29
N ILE A 249 13.44 -8.28 5.90
CA ILE A 249 13.37 -9.08 4.67
C ILE A 249 13.51 -8.18 3.44
N GLN A 250 12.75 -7.10 3.33
CA GLN A 250 12.72 -6.24 2.15
C GLN A 250 13.95 -5.32 2.08
N GLY A 251 14.44 -4.81 3.22
CA GLY A 251 15.57 -3.90 3.26
C GLY A 251 16.95 -4.59 3.16
N GLY A 252 17.09 -5.81 3.67
CA GLY A 252 18.39 -6.47 3.79
C GLY A 252 18.53 -7.82 3.09
N ALA A 253 17.53 -8.69 3.21
CA ALA A 253 17.62 -10.05 2.68
C ALA A 253 17.32 -10.11 1.19
N TYR A 254 16.40 -9.26 0.69
CA TYR A 254 15.99 -9.29 -0.72
C TYR A 254 17.16 -9.06 -1.69
N GLY A 255 18.00 -8.06 -1.42
CA GLY A 255 19.16 -7.78 -2.27
C GLY A 255 20.17 -8.94 -2.30
N ARG A 256 20.40 -9.61 -1.14
CA ARG A 256 21.29 -10.77 -1.03
C ARG A 256 20.70 -12.01 -1.70
N LEU A 257 19.39 -12.23 -1.58
CA LEU A 257 18.70 -13.35 -2.23
C LEU A 257 18.71 -13.21 -3.76
N VAL A 258 18.42 -12.02 -4.28
CA VAL A 258 18.48 -11.75 -5.73
C VAL A 258 19.89 -11.96 -6.28
N HIS A 259 20.92 -11.54 -5.54
CA HIS A 259 22.32 -11.75 -5.95
C HIS A 259 22.73 -13.24 -5.92
N ARG A 260 22.17 -14.04 -5.01
CA ARG A 260 22.53 -15.46 -4.82
C ARG A 260 21.73 -16.40 -5.72
N PHE A 261 20.47 -16.07 -6.04
CA PHE A 261 19.55 -16.95 -6.80
C PHE A 261 19.18 -16.42 -8.20
N GLY A 262 19.67 -15.22 -8.57
CA GLY A 262 19.35 -14.58 -9.84
C GLY A 262 17.93 -14.02 -9.88
N THR A 263 17.63 -13.18 -10.87
CA THR A 263 16.30 -12.56 -11.03
C THR A 263 15.21 -13.56 -11.44
N SER A 264 15.58 -14.74 -11.91
CA SER A 264 14.63 -15.83 -12.26
C SER A 264 14.05 -16.53 -11.02
N GLY A 265 14.66 -16.37 -9.84
CA GLY A 265 14.26 -17.03 -8.61
C GLY A 265 13.53 -16.13 -7.59
N CYS A 266 13.47 -14.82 -7.79
CA CYS A 266 12.92 -13.89 -6.80
C CYS A 266 11.86 -12.97 -7.41
N SER A 267 10.57 -13.33 -7.24
CA SER A 267 9.48 -12.38 -7.38
C SER A 267 9.43 -11.45 -6.16
N PRO A 268 9.10 -10.14 -6.32
CA PRO A 268 8.96 -9.20 -5.21
C PRO A 268 7.93 -9.62 -4.15
N SER A 269 7.03 -10.55 -4.49
CA SER A 269 6.00 -11.08 -3.59
C SER A 269 6.41 -12.36 -2.83
N GLY A 270 7.69 -12.75 -2.87
CA GLY A 270 8.26 -13.79 -1.98
C GLY A 270 7.68 -15.21 -2.01
N SER A 271 6.54 -15.43 -2.64
CA SER A 271 5.78 -16.69 -2.52
C SER A 271 5.58 -17.48 -3.81
N ALA A 272 5.89 -16.92 -4.99
CA ALA A 272 5.44 -17.50 -6.25
C ALA A 272 6.51 -18.19 -7.10
N CYS A 273 7.78 -18.09 -6.78
CA CYS A 273 8.84 -18.55 -7.69
C CYS A 273 9.27 -20.01 -7.56
N TRP A 274 9.02 -20.67 -6.44
CA TRP A 274 9.45 -22.07 -6.24
C TRP A 274 8.65 -23.06 -7.08
N TRP A 275 7.41 -22.73 -7.46
CA TRP A 275 6.51 -23.64 -8.19
C TRP A 275 6.65 -23.60 -9.72
N LEU A 276 7.25 -22.56 -10.30
CA LEU A 276 7.30 -22.37 -11.75
C LEU A 276 8.54 -23.00 -12.42
N ASP A 277 9.61 -23.21 -11.66
CA ASP A 277 10.86 -23.80 -12.22
C ASP A 277 10.82 -25.35 -12.27
N SER A 278 9.95 -25.97 -11.46
CA SER A 278 9.76 -27.45 -11.48
C SER A 278 8.81 -27.94 -12.58
N ALA A 279 8.11 -27.04 -13.29
CA ALA A 279 7.10 -27.39 -14.28
C ALA A 279 7.50 -27.10 -15.75
N SER A 280 8.70 -26.57 -16.02
CA SER A 280 9.17 -26.37 -17.39
C SER A 280 10.08 -27.53 -17.83
N PRO A 281 9.72 -28.30 -18.87
CA PRO A 281 10.62 -29.29 -19.43
C PRO A 281 11.84 -28.55 -20.03
N ARG A 282 13.03 -28.93 -19.59
CA ARG A 282 14.32 -28.44 -20.12
C ARG A 282 14.39 -28.78 -21.60
N LEU A 283 14.24 -27.79 -22.47
CA LEU A 283 14.62 -27.91 -23.86
C LEU A 283 16.16 -27.92 -23.93
N PRO A 284 16.77 -28.87 -24.68
CA PRO A 284 18.21 -28.94 -24.79
C PRO A 284 18.72 -27.72 -25.57
N ARG A 285 19.70 -27.02 -25.03
CA ARG A 285 20.49 -26.02 -25.74
C ARG A 285 21.23 -26.72 -26.84
N SER A 286 20.73 -26.63 -28.10
CA SER A 286 21.53 -26.91 -29.27
C SER A 286 22.56 -25.80 -29.41
N GLY A 287 23.83 -26.15 -29.25
CA GLY A 287 24.94 -25.30 -29.66
C GLY A 287 24.94 -25.12 -31.15
N ARG A 288 25.31 -23.93 -31.61
CA ARG A 288 26.25 -23.74 -32.73
C ARG A 288 26.56 -22.26 -32.94
N CYS A 289 27.86 -22.04 -32.99
CA CYS A 289 28.67 -21.00 -33.66
C CYS A 289 28.31 -19.56 -33.40
#